data_a4ef688c116bb9a584e8a8b0c8fc6aaf
#
_entry.id   a4ef688c116bb9a584e8a8b0c8fc6aaf
#
_cell.length_a   1.000
_cell.length_b   1.000
_cell.length_c   1.000
_cell.angle_alpha   90.00
_cell.angle_beta   90.00
_cell.angle_gamma   90.00
#
_symmetry.space_group_name_H-M   'P 1'
#
loop_
_entity.id
_entity.type
_entity.pdbx_description
1 polymer ?
#
loop_
_entity_poly.entity_id
_entity_poly.type
_entity_poly.pdbx_seq_one_letter_code
_entity_poly.pdbx_strand_id
1 'polypeptide(L)'
;MRASILLFTFLFIAHAALAGDGKQYGKELTVKEVTKISDILAKPEIYNGKRILVEGNIVDVCKERGCWIKIASDKDFESLVFKVDDGVITFPLDAKGKKAHGEGVLSVKTFTKEQLIESGKKHAEKEKQEFDPASIKGPKTVIQLKGEGAVID
;
A
#
# COMPACT_ATOMS: atom_id res chain seq x y z
N MET A 1 18.36 -45.25 47.93
CA MET A 1 17.60 -44.05 47.52
C MET A 1 18.36 -43.37 46.40
N ARG A 2 17.91 -43.52 45.11
CA ARG A 2 18.57 -42.93 43.95
C ARG A 2 17.64 -41.84 43.44
N ALA A 3 18.03 -40.59 43.63
CA ALA A 3 17.32 -39.44 43.13
C ALA A 3 17.72 -39.18 41.66
N SER A 4 16.80 -39.42 40.73
CA SER A 4 16.95 -39.05 39.31
C SER A 4 16.55 -37.60 39.13
N ILE A 5 17.54 -36.77 38.83
CA ILE A 5 17.35 -35.37 38.46
C ILE A 5 17.04 -35.36 36.96
N LEU A 6 15.76 -35.10 36.59
CA LEU A 6 15.32 -34.82 35.21
C LEU A 6 15.68 -33.37 34.87
N LEU A 7 16.70 -33.20 34.04
CA LEU A 7 17.09 -31.92 33.47
C LEU A 7 16.12 -31.56 32.33
N PHE A 8 15.19 -30.65 32.58
CA PHE A 8 14.28 -30.10 31.58
C PHE A 8 15.05 -29.04 30.81
N THR A 9 15.59 -29.41 29.65
CA THR A 9 16.18 -28.44 28.70
C THR A 9 15.06 -27.68 28.02
N PHE A 10 14.85 -26.43 28.43
CA PHE A 10 13.95 -25.49 27.79
C PHE A 10 14.58 -25.04 26.46
N LEU A 11 14.11 -25.61 25.35
CA LEU A 11 14.52 -25.22 24.01
C LEU A 11 13.90 -23.85 23.68
N PHE A 12 14.68 -22.80 23.85
CA PHE A 12 14.32 -21.43 23.44
C PHE A 12 14.34 -21.37 21.90
N ILE A 13 13.18 -21.53 21.27
CA ILE A 13 13.04 -21.27 19.83
C ILE A 13 13.11 -19.76 19.67
N ALA A 14 14.29 -19.26 19.32
CA ALA A 14 14.47 -17.88 18.89
C ALA A 14 13.69 -17.72 17.57
N HIS A 15 12.55 -17.07 17.62
CA HIS A 15 11.89 -16.58 16.42
C HIS A 15 12.77 -15.46 15.87
N ALA A 16 13.55 -15.76 14.83
CA ALA A 16 14.20 -14.76 14.02
C ALA A 16 13.09 -13.92 13.37
N ALA A 17 12.86 -12.73 13.90
CA ALA A 17 12.12 -11.71 13.19
C ALA A 17 12.91 -11.45 11.90
N LEU A 18 12.32 -11.72 10.75
CA LEU A 18 12.81 -11.26 9.45
C LEU A 18 12.64 -9.73 9.41
N ALA A 19 13.52 -9.04 10.16
CA ALA A 19 13.74 -7.62 9.95
C ALA A 19 14.55 -7.53 8.64
N GLY A 20 13.89 -7.34 7.50
CA GLY A 20 14.56 -6.88 6.31
C GLY A 20 15.28 -5.57 6.65
N ASP A 21 16.50 -5.36 6.14
CA ASP A 21 17.31 -4.13 6.32
C ASP A 21 16.65 -2.88 5.68
N GLY A 22 15.35 -2.93 5.40
CA GLY A 22 14.60 -1.88 4.73
C GLY A 22 14.35 -0.65 5.61
N LYS A 23 14.30 0.51 4.97
CA LYS A 23 13.99 1.77 5.64
C LYS A 23 12.51 1.86 5.99
N GLN A 24 12.23 2.12 7.26
CA GLN A 24 10.88 2.34 7.80
C GLN A 24 10.35 3.72 7.40
N TYR A 25 9.09 3.78 6.97
CA TYR A 25 8.30 4.96 6.69
C TYR A 25 6.97 4.91 7.43
N GLY A 26 6.64 5.91 8.22
CA GLY A 26 5.40 5.96 8.99
C GLY A 26 5.37 4.99 10.16
N LYS A 27 4.22 4.34 10.40
CA LYS A 27 4.02 3.41 11.51
C LYS A 27 4.74 2.08 11.27
N GLU A 28 5.06 1.37 12.35
CA GLU A 28 5.52 -0.02 12.27
C GLU A 28 4.46 -0.93 11.66
N LEU A 29 4.93 -1.94 10.92
CA LEU A 29 4.05 -2.94 10.33
C LEU A 29 3.60 -3.93 11.42
N THR A 30 2.31 -4.11 11.56
CA THR A 30 1.69 -4.97 12.59
C THR A 30 1.08 -6.23 12.01
N VAL A 31 0.63 -6.17 10.75
CA VAL A 31 0.09 -7.32 10.01
C VAL A 31 1.25 -8.18 9.52
N LYS A 32 1.21 -9.48 9.85
CA LYS A 32 2.28 -10.42 9.50
C LYS A 32 2.03 -11.18 8.21
N GLU A 33 0.77 -11.34 7.84
CA GLU A 33 0.37 -12.07 6.64
C GLU A 33 0.25 -11.12 5.45
N VAL A 34 1.01 -11.40 4.39
CA VAL A 34 0.96 -10.64 3.15
C VAL A 34 -0.26 -11.05 2.34
N THR A 35 -1.06 -10.08 1.95
CA THR A 35 -2.19 -10.25 1.03
C THR A 35 -1.74 -10.00 -0.40
N LYS A 36 -1.98 -10.93 -1.31
CA LYS A 36 -1.64 -10.78 -2.73
C LYS A 36 -2.43 -9.63 -3.36
N ILE A 37 -1.72 -8.78 -4.09
CA ILE A 37 -2.35 -7.64 -4.78
C ILE A 37 -3.33 -8.15 -5.85
N SER A 38 -3.02 -9.25 -6.54
CA SER A 38 -3.91 -9.85 -7.52
C SER A 38 -5.25 -10.31 -6.92
N ASP A 39 -5.26 -10.84 -5.69
CA ASP A 39 -6.48 -11.26 -5.01
C ASP A 39 -7.33 -10.03 -4.62
N ILE A 40 -6.68 -8.96 -4.17
CA ILE A 40 -7.33 -7.68 -3.86
C ILE A 40 -8.00 -7.11 -5.11
N LEU A 41 -7.29 -7.06 -6.25
CA LEU A 41 -7.81 -6.49 -7.49
C LEU A 41 -8.92 -7.35 -8.12
N ALA A 42 -8.86 -8.67 -7.93
CA ALA A 42 -9.90 -9.59 -8.41
C ALA A 42 -11.22 -9.47 -7.63
N LYS A 43 -11.15 -9.19 -6.33
CA LYS A 43 -12.33 -9.10 -5.44
C LYS A 43 -12.19 -7.97 -4.42
N PRO A 44 -12.10 -6.71 -4.87
CA PRO A 44 -11.75 -5.58 -4.01
C PRO A 44 -12.74 -5.36 -2.86
N GLU A 45 -14.02 -5.64 -3.08
CA GLU A 45 -15.08 -5.45 -2.07
C GLU A 45 -14.88 -6.33 -0.82
N ILE A 46 -14.25 -7.52 -0.98
CA ILE A 46 -13.95 -8.41 0.16
C ILE A 46 -12.95 -7.77 1.12
N TYR A 47 -12.06 -6.93 0.58
CA TYR A 47 -10.99 -6.28 1.34
C TYR A 47 -11.31 -4.83 1.72
N ASN A 48 -12.40 -4.25 1.20
CA ASN A 48 -12.76 -2.87 1.47
C ASN A 48 -12.94 -2.62 2.96
N GLY A 49 -12.25 -1.61 3.50
CA GLY A 49 -12.22 -1.27 4.92
C GLY A 49 -11.34 -2.18 5.79
N LYS A 50 -10.70 -3.21 5.25
CA LYS A 50 -9.80 -4.08 6.00
C LYS A 50 -8.38 -3.54 6.02
N ARG A 51 -7.70 -3.75 7.15
CA ARG A 51 -6.26 -3.53 7.31
C ARG A 51 -5.53 -4.72 6.71
N ILE A 52 -4.63 -4.47 5.78
CA ILE A 52 -3.86 -5.49 5.07
C ILE A 52 -2.42 -5.06 4.89
N LEU A 53 -1.54 -6.04 4.75
CA LEU A 53 -0.15 -5.87 4.35
C LEU A 53 0.00 -6.38 2.92
N VAL A 54 0.63 -5.59 2.06
CA VAL A 54 0.98 -5.98 0.69
C VAL A 54 2.48 -5.87 0.47
N GLU A 55 3.01 -6.60 -0.50
CA GLU A 55 4.40 -6.50 -0.92
C GLU A 55 4.52 -6.48 -2.44
N GLY A 56 5.59 -5.89 -2.93
CA GLY A 56 5.94 -5.86 -4.35
C GLY A 56 6.97 -4.79 -4.67
N ASN A 57 7.41 -4.76 -5.92
CA ASN A 57 8.34 -3.73 -6.37
C ASN A 57 7.60 -2.41 -6.62
N ILE A 58 8.22 -1.30 -6.26
CA ILE A 58 7.70 0.03 -6.55
C ILE A 58 7.91 0.33 -8.03
N VAL A 59 6.81 0.48 -8.78
CA VAL A 59 6.86 0.78 -10.22
C VAL A 59 6.70 2.28 -10.51
N ASP A 60 6.14 3.03 -9.58
CA ASP A 60 5.98 4.48 -9.73
C ASP A 60 5.92 5.19 -8.37
N VAL A 61 6.34 6.47 -8.33
CA VAL A 61 6.36 7.33 -7.13
C VAL A 61 5.80 8.69 -7.50
N CYS A 62 5.02 9.30 -6.61
CA CYS A 62 4.55 10.67 -6.77
C CYS A 62 5.71 11.66 -6.89
N LYS A 63 5.84 12.30 -8.06
CA LYS A 63 6.97 13.19 -8.36
C LYS A 63 6.92 14.52 -7.60
N GLU A 64 5.71 14.99 -7.29
CA GLU A 64 5.53 16.31 -6.67
C GLU A 64 5.72 16.29 -5.15
N ARG A 65 5.07 15.34 -4.47
CA ARG A 65 5.01 15.32 -2.99
C ARG A 65 5.45 14.01 -2.36
N GLY A 66 5.71 12.96 -3.15
CA GLY A 66 6.03 11.64 -2.61
C GLY A 66 4.89 11.02 -1.75
N CYS A 67 3.64 11.47 -1.92
CA CYS A 67 2.53 11.05 -1.08
C CYS A 67 1.85 9.74 -1.53
N TRP A 68 2.35 9.11 -2.58
CA TRP A 68 1.92 7.79 -3.01
C TRP A 68 3.02 7.05 -3.77
N ILE A 69 2.96 5.74 -3.71
CA ILE A 69 3.72 4.82 -4.54
C ILE A 69 2.76 3.84 -5.22
N LYS A 70 3.16 3.29 -6.37
CA LYS A 70 2.50 2.13 -6.97
C LYS A 70 3.34 0.89 -6.72
N ILE A 71 2.73 -0.11 -6.10
CA ILE A 71 3.35 -1.40 -5.81
C ILE A 71 2.85 -2.39 -6.85
N ALA A 72 3.79 -3.05 -7.55
CA ALA A 72 3.49 -4.07 -8.54
C ALA A 72 2.79 -5.26 -7.91
N SER A 73 1.82 -5.82 -8.63
CA SER A 73 1.16 -7.07 -8.26
C SER A 73 2.09 -8.28 -8.46
N ASP A 74 1.69 -9.40 -7.91
CA ASP A 74 2.20 -10.74 -8.21
C ASP A 74 1.77 -11.24 -9.61
N LYS A 75 0.91 -10.48 -10.32
CA LYS A 75 0.57 -10.68 -11.72
C LYS A 75 1.08 -9.53 -12.58
N ASP A 76 1.47 -9.85 -13.80
CA ASP A 76 1.97 -8.87 -14.77
C ASP A 76 0.93 -7.78 -15.08
N PHE A 77 1.42 -6.55 -15.27
CA PHE A 77 0.64 -5.37 -15.67
C PHE A 77 -0.39 -4.89 -14.63
N GLU A 78 -0.45 -5.48 -13.45
CA GLU A 78 -1.28 -5.03 -12.34
C GLU A 78 -0.45 -4.30 -11.28
N SER A 79 -1.07 -3.33 -10.61
CA SER A 79 -0.44 -2.62 -9.50
C SER A 79 -1.49 -2.02 -8.57
N LEU A 80 -1.14 -1.84 -7.30
CA LEU A 80 -1.97 -1.18 -6.31
C LEU A 80 -1.35 0.15 -5.90
N VAL A 81 -2.17 1.21 -5.85
CA VAL A 81 -1.74 2.50 -5.32
C VAL A 81 -1.74 2.44 -3.80
N PHE A 82 -0.58 2.68 -3.21
CA PHE A 82 -0.39 2.90 -1.78
C PHE A 82 -0.28 4.40 -1.53
N LYS A 83 -1.33 5.01 -1.00
CA LYS A 83 -1.43 6.45 -0.79
C LYS A 83 -1.46 6.77 0.69
N VAL A 84 -0.63 7.72 1.10
CA VAL A 84 -0.59 8.26 2.45
C VAL A 84 -1.20 9.66 2.50
N ASP A 85 -1.58 10.10 3.68
CA ASP A 85 -2.03 11.48 3.88
C ASP A 85 -0.87 12.46 3.68
N ASP A 86 -1.18 13.64 3.14
CA ASP A 86 -0.18 14.66 2.83
C ASP A 86 0.61 15.07 4.08
N GLY A 87 1.93 15.02 3.98
CA GLY A 87 2.86 15.41 5.05
C GLY A 87 3.11 14.34 6.13
N VAL A 88 2.45 13.18 6.08
CA VAL A 88 2.68 12.09 7.05
C VAL A 88 3.89 11.24 6.64
N ILE A 89 3.97 10.86 5.37
CA ILE A 89 5.10 10.13 4.79
C ILE A 89 5.47 10.81 3.47
N THR A 90 6.76 10.93 3.21
CA THR A 90 7.28 11.34 1.90
C THR A 90 8.18 10.22 1.36
N PHE A 91 7.75 9.58 0.28
CA PHE A 91 8.55 8.59 -0.41
C PHE A 91 9.56 9.26 -1.35
N PRO A 92 10.83 8.87 -1.30
CA PRO A 92 11.82 9.41 -2.20
C PRO A 92 11.67 8.85 -3.62
N LEU A 93 12.08 9.62 -4.62
CA LEU A 93 11.95 9.20 -6.03
C LEU A 93 12.80 7.97 -6.37
N ASP A 94 13.93 7.80 -5.68
CA ASP A 94 14.83 6.66 -5.83
C ASP A 94 14.29 5.36 -5.17
N ALA A 95 13.10 5.41 -4.56
CA ALA A 95 12.38 4.22 -4.13
C ALA A 95 11.85 3.40 -5.32
N LYS A 96 11.73 4.00 -6.51
CA LYS A 96 11.31 3.27 -7.72
C LYS A 96 12.28 2.14 -8.04
N GLY A 97 11.74 0.94 -8.25
CA GLY A 97 12.49 -0.30 -8.51
C GLY A 97 12.85 -1.10 -7.25
N LYS A 98 12.74 -0.49 -6.07
CA LYS A 98 12.98 -1.17 -4.80
C LYS A 98 11.77 -2.00 -4.37
N LYS A 99 11.99 -3.00 -3.52
CA LYS A 99 10.92 -3.79 -2.91
C LYS A 99 10.30 -3.00 -1.75
N ALA A 100 8.99 -3.03 -1.66
CA ALA A 100 8.24 -2.40 -0.57
C ALA A 100 7.28 -3.39 0.09
N HIS A 101 7.13 -3.23 1.39
CA HIS A 101 6.08 -3.80 2.21
C HIS A 101 5.22 -2.64 2.71
N GLY A 102 3.93 -2.62 2.39
CA GLY A 102 3.03 -1.52 2.74
C GLY A 102 1.81 -2.01 3.52
N GLU A 103 1.58 -1.43 4.70
CA GLU A 103 0.41 -1.71 5.54
C GLU A 103 -0.54 -0.53 5.57
N GLY A 104 -1.83 -0.82 5.47
CA GLY A 104 -2.87 0.20 5.52
C GLY A 104 -4.26 -0.37 5.42
N VAL A 105 -5.24 0.50 5.21
CA VAL A 105 -6.66 0.13 5.06
C VAL A 105 -7.07 0.25 3.61
N LEU A 106 -7.58 -0.86 3.02
CA LEU A 106 -8.05 -0.81 1.65
C LEU A 106 -9.28 0.09 1.52
N SER A 107 -9.29 0.91 0.49
CA SER A 107 -10.39 1.80 0.15
C SER A 107 -10.83 1.54 -1.28
N VAL A 108 -12.08 1.15 -1.44
CA VAL A 108 -12.74 0.99 -2.74
C VAL A 108 -13.81 2.06 -2.84
N LYS A 109 -13.69 2.95 -3.83
CA LYS A 109 -14.65 4.04 -4.05
C LYS A 109 -15.03 4.12 -5.52
N THR A 110 -16.32 4.11 -5.80
CA THR A 110 -16.84 4.37 -7.13
C THR A 110 -17.34 5.80 -7.21
N PHE A 111 -16.78 6.55 -8.15
CA PHE A 111 -17.18 7.91 -8.46
C PHE A 111 -18.07 7.91 -9.68
N THR A 112 -19.19 8.65 -9.64
CA THR A 112 -20.04 8.87 -10.81
C THR A 112 -19.31 9.75 -11.84
N LYS A 113 -19.82 9.77 -13.07
CA LYS A 113 -19.29 10.64 -14.12
C LYS A 113 -19.34 12.12 -13.70
N GLU A 114 -20.42 12.53 -13.07
CA GLU A 114 -20.64 13.90 -12.59
C GLU A 114 -19.61 14.29 -11.51
N GLN A 115 -19.37 13.40 -10.55
CA GLN A 115 -18.37 13.61 -9.49
C GLN A 115 -16.95 13.73 -10.06
N LEU A 116 -16.63 12.92 -11.08
CA LEU A 116 -15.32 12.98 -11.74
C LEU A 116 -15.16 14.29 -12.53
N ILE A 117 -16.20 14.75 -13.22
CA ILE A 117 -16.18 16.03 -13.94
C ILE A 117 -16.03 17.19 -12.97
N GLU A 118 -16.78 17.21 -11.86
CA GLU A 118 -16.68 18.26 -10.84
C GLU A 118 -15.28 18.30 -10.21
N SER A 119 -14.75 17.13 -9.84
CA SER A 119 -13.40 17.02 -9.29
C SER A 119 -12.33 17.47 -10.29
N GLY A 120 -12.47 17.07 -11.57
CA GLY A 120 -11.55 17.48 -12.63
C GLY A 120 -11.54 18.99 -12.87
N LYS A 121 -12.71 19.63 -12.88
CA LYS A 121 -12.83 21.11 -12.99
C LYS A 121 -12.13 21.81 -11.82
N LYS A 122 -12.42 21.41 -10.57
CA LYS A 122 -11.79 21.98 -9.38
C LYS A 122 -10.25 21.83 -9.38
N HIS A 123 -9.77 20.68 -9.85
CA HIS A 123 -8.33 20.43 -9.97
C HIS A 123 -7.71 21.34 -11.04
N ALA A 124 -8.32 21.44 -12.21
CA ALA A 124 -7.84 22.26 -13.31
C ALA A 124 -7.81 23.76 -12.94
N GLU A 125 -8.84 24.27 -12.25
CA GLU A 125 -8.86 25.64 -11.73
C GLU A 125 -7.69 25.89 -10.77
N LYS A 126 -7.44 24.96 -9.84
CA LYS A 126 -6.35 25.07 -8.87
C LYS A 126 -4.97 25.06 -9.51
N GLU A 127 -4.77 24.18 -10.48
CA GLU A 127 -3.49 23.99 -11.18
C GLU A 127 -3.35 24.89 -12.42
N LYS A 128 -4.36 25.73 -12.72
CA LYS A 128 -4.41 26.61 -13.90
C LYS A 128 -4.21 25.84 -15.22
N GLN A 129 -4.86 24.66 -15.30
CA GLN A 129 -4.81 23.78 -16.47
C GLN A 129 -6.17 23.71 -17.15
N GLU A 130 -6.18 23.33 -18.43
CA GLU A 130 -7.42 23.04 -19.14
C GLU A 130 -7.95 21.65 -18.76
N PHE A 131 -9.26 21.52 -18.64
CA PHE A 131 -9.95 20.26 -18.39
C PHE A 131 -11.07 20.06 -19.40
N ASP A 132 -11.01 18.93 -20.12
CA ASP A 132 -12.07 18.52 -21.02
C ASP A 132 -13.03 17.54 -20.32
N PRO A 133 -14.28 17.97 -19.99
CA PRO A 133 -15.29 17.07 -19.40
C PRO A 133 -15.65 15.88 -20.30
N ALA A 134 -15.49 16.00 -21.63
CA ALA A 134 -15.78 14.93 -22.59
C ALA A 134 -14.77 13.75 -22.49
N SER A 135 -13.62 13.98 -21.87
CA SER A 135 -12.64 12.94 -21.58
C SER A 135 -13.17 11.88 -20.58
N ILE A 136 -14.14 12.27 -19.75
CA ILE A 136 -14.75 11.36 -18.74
C ILE A 136 -15.87 10.56 -19.40
N LYS A 137 -15.62 9.27 -19.66
CA LYS A 137 -16.55 8.39 -20.37
C LYS A 137 -17.65 7.78 -19.50
N GLY A 138 -17.42 7.64 -18.19
CA GLY A 138 -18.38 7.00 -17.27
C GLY A 138 -17.88 6.99 -15.83
N PRO A 139 -18.54 6.24 -14.94
CA PRO A 139 -18.11 6.08 -13.55
C PRO A 139 -16.75 5.38 -13.49
N LYS A 140 -15.98 5.64 -12.43
CA LYS A 140 -14.66 5.05 -12.22
C LYS A 140 -14.54 4.53 -10.79
N THR A 141 -14.19 3.27 -10.65
CA THR A 141 -13.82 2.69 -9.36
C THR A 141 -12.33 2.89 -9.11
N VAL A 142 -12.02 3.47 -7.97
CA VAL A 142 -10.65 3.68 -7.49
C VAL A 142 -10.41 2.72 -6.34
N ILE A 143 -9.41 1.85 -6.50
CA ILE A 143 -8.94 0.89 -5.50
C ILE A 143 -7.58 1.39 -5.04
N GLN A 144 -7.45 1.70 -3.75
CA GLN A 144 -6.18 2.16 -3.19
C GLN A 144 -6.02 1.68 -1.75
N LEU A 145 -4.79 1.41 -1.36
CA LEU A 145 -4.44 1.17 0.03
C LEU A 145 -4.14 2.51 0.68
N LYS A 146 -4.94 2.91 1.67
CA LYS A 146 -4.64 4.05 2.53
C LYS A 146 -3.53 3.65 3.47
N GLY A 147 -2.31 4.03 3.12
CA GLY A 147 -1.10 3.63 3.80
C GLY A 147 -0.92 4.28 5.15
N GLU A 148 -0.46 3.52 6.12
CA GLU A 148 -0.09 4.01 7.44
C GLU A 148 1.37 3.75 7.76
N GLY A 149 1.95 2.69 7.21
CA GLY A 149 3.35 2.34 7.36
C GLY A 149 3.88 1.56 6.16
N ALA A 150 5.16 1.72 5.88
CA ALA A 150 5.86 0.96 4.85
C ALA A 150 7.32 0.70 5.22
N VAL A 151 7.86 -0.40 4.71
CA VAL A 151 9.30 -0.71 4.73
C VAL A 151 9.75 -0.83 3.29
N ILE A 152 10.84 -0.16 2.92
CA ILE A 152 11.41 -0.15 1.57
C ILE A 152 12.87 -0.58 1.66
N ASP A 153 13.23 -1.66 0.94
CA ASP A 153 14.58 -2.26 0.89
C ASP A 153 15.54 -1.46 0.02
#